data_4ff5b3edb6d49da80d07a4faea2bfeb6
#
_entry.id   4ff5b3edb6d49da80d07a4faea2bfeb6
#
_cell.length_a   1.000
_cell.length_b   1.000
_cell.length_c   1.000
_cell.angle_alpha   90.00
_cell.angle_beta   90.00
_cell.angle_gamma   90.00
#
_symmetry.space_group_name_H-M   'P 1'
#
loop_
_entity.id
_entity.type
_entity.pdbx_description
1 polymer ?
#
loop_
_entity_poly.entity_id
_entity_poly.type
_entity_poly.pdbx_seq_one_letter_code
_entity_poly.pdbx_strand_id
1 'polypeptide(L)'
;MPKESTYTATLPDADGIYAYTAEEDAIWSELFQRQMTLLEGKACDEYFDGVARLGLSADRVPQLGDVDRRLAAATGFGVEGVPALIAPSRFFQLLSEGKFPLATFIRRREHIDYIEEPDIFHEVFGHCPLLTNPSYARFVRRFGENAVALGKDYSWHLFRIFWFTVEFGLIDTPAGRRCYGAGIVSSPNETRAAMESGQCEFRPFDLMTVLRTPYRIDIVQPIYYVIDSFAELDAINDEDIGARIREAKALGDFPPAFAAKAS
;
A
#
# COMPACT_ATOMS: atom_id res chain seq x y z
N MET A 1 -19.23 -2.09 15.28
CA MET A 1 -18.97 -3.41 14.69
C MET A 1 -18.15 -3.18 13.43
N PRO A 2 -17.18 -4.02 13.07
CA PRO A 2 -16.54 -3.92 11.77
C PRO A 2 -17.64 -4.01 10.71
N LYS A 3 -17.56 -3.18 9.67
CA LYS A 3 -18.45 -3.24 8.51
C LYS A 3 -18.20 -4.61 7.85
N GLU A 4 -19.25 -5.42 7.67
CA GLU A 4 -19.11 -6.68 6.94
C GLU A 4 -18.77 -6.38 5.49
N SER A 5 -17.77 -7.10 4.95
CA SER A 5 -17.39 -6.98 3.56
C SER A 5 -18.58 -7.39 2.66
N THR A 6 -18.80 -6.65 1.59
CA THR A 6 -19.78 -7.01 0.54
C THR A 6 -19.17 -7.94 -0.52
N TYR A 7 -17.87 -8.23 -0.40
CA TYR A 7 -17.12 -9.11 -1.28
C TYR A 7 -16.75 -10.42 -0.59
N THR A 8 -16.71 -11.47 -1.38
CA THR A 8 -16.26 -12.80 -0.93
C THR A 8 -14.90 -13.11 -1.54
N ALA A 9 -13.97 -13.55 -0.71
CA ALA A 9 -12.66 -13.97 -1.18
C ALA A 9 -12.78 -15.13 -2.18
N THR A 10 -12.04 -15.06 -3.28
CA THR A 10 -11.82 -16.19 -4.17
C THR A 10 -10.86 -17.15 -3.47
N LEU A 11 -11.24 -18.41 -3.34
CA LEU A 11 -10.41 -19.43 -2.71
C LEU A 11 -9.65 -20.25 -3.77
N PRO A 12 -8.41 -20.67 -3.48
CA PRO A 12 -7.66 -21.53 -4.38
C PRO A 12 -8.25 -22.94 -4.37
N ASP A 13 -8.10 -23.64 -5.49
CA ASP A 13 -8.36 -25.07 -5.59
C ASP A 13 -7.23 -25.91 -4.94
N ALA A 14 -7.28 -27.24 -5.10
CA ALA A 14 -6.30 -28.17 -4.55
C ALA A 14 -4.87 -27.97 -5.11
N ASP A 15 -4.75 -27.38 -6.29
CA ASP A 15 -3.49 -27.06 -6.95
C ASP A 15 -3.00 -25.61 -6.65
N GLY A 16 -3.73 -24.88 -5.82
CA GLY A 16 -3.42 -23.50 -5.44
C GLY A 16 -3.83 -22.47 -6.49
N ILE A 17 -4.69 -22.82 -7.44
CA ILE A 17 -5.14 -21.95 -8.53
C ILE A 17 -6.41 -21.20 -8.12
N TYR A 18 -6.39 -19.89 -8.30
CA TYR A 18 -7.53 -19.01 -8.09
C TYR A 18 -8.34 -18.88 -9.38
N ALA A 19 -9.56 -19.42 -9.39
CA ALA A 19 -10.40 -19.42 -10.57
C ALA A 19 -11.15 -18.08 -10.71
N TYR A 20 -10.56 -17.15 -11.45
CA TYR A 20 -11.22 -15.91 -11.84
C TYR A 20 -12.03 -16.12 -13.12
N THR A 21 -13.18 -15.42 -13.21
CA THR A 21 -14.05 -15.45 -14.39
C THR A 21 -13.51 -14.55 -15.51
N ALA A 22 -13.99 -14.74 -16.72
CA ALA A 22 -13.64 -13.86 -17.85
C ALA A 22 -14.04 -12.38 -17.61
N GLU A 23 -15.09 -12.14 -16.82
CA GLU A 23 -15.48 -10.77 -16.44
C GLU A 23 -14.48 -10.16 -15.46
N GLU A 24 -14.02 -10.91 -14.48
CA GLU A 24 -12.99 -10.49 -13.52
C GLU A 24 -11.66 -10.20 -14.21
N ASP A 25 -11.26 -11.06 -15.15
CA ASP A 25 -10.07 -10.82 -15.99
C ASP A 25 -10.23 -9.55 -16.86
N ALA A 26 -11.41 -9.29 -17.39
CA ALA A 26 -11.68 -8.07 -18.16
C ALA A 26 -11.65 -6.81 -17.28
N ILE A 27 -12.09 -6.87 -16.02
CA ILE A 27 -11.99 -5.77 -15.06
C ILE A 27 -10.51 -5.50 -14.73
N TRP A 28 -9.73 -6.54 -14.44
CA TRP A 28 -8.28 -6.42 -14.23
C TRP A 28 -7.60 -5.75 -15.42
N SER A 29 -7.87 -6.24 -16.63
CA SER A 29 -7.30 -5.74 -17.89
C SER A 29 -7.53 -4.23 -18.05
N GLU A 30 -8.78 -3.79 -17.83
CA GLU A 30 -9.14 -2.38 -17.94
C GLU A 30 -8.43 -1.53 -16.88
N LEU A 31 -8.46 -1.95 -15.62
CA LEU A 31 -7.79 -1.25 -14.52
C LEU A 31 -6.28 -1.14 -14.77
N PHE A 32 -5.65 -2.23 -15.18
CA PHE A 32 -4.21 -2.28 -15.47
C PHE A 32 -3.83 -1.31 -16.60
N GLN A 33 -4.52 -1.35 -17.73
CA GLN A 33 -4.22 -0.47 -18.88
C GLN A 33 -4.44 0.99 -18.55
N ARG A 34 -5.57 1.32 -17.89
CA ARG A 34 -5.89 2.69 -17.48
C ARG A 34 -4.81 3.25 -16.54
N GLN A 35 -4.41 2.45 -15.55
CA GLN A 35 -3.49 2.91 -14.52
C GLN A 35 -2.05 2.98 -15.05
N MET A 36 -1.59 1.99 -15.83
CA MET A 36 -0.26 2.05 -16.45
C MET A 36 -0.08 3.30 -17.30
N THR A 37 -1.08 3.64 -18.12
CA THR A 37 -1.05 4.87 -18.94
C THR A 37 -1.02 6.13 -18.07
N LEU A 38 -1.81 6.16 -16.98
CA LEU A 38 -1.86 7.32 -16.10
C LEU A 38 -0.54 7.53 -15.33
N LEU A 39 0.15 6.43 -14.96
CA LEU A 39 1.37 6.47 -14.16
C LEU A 39 2.63 6.85 -14.96
N GLU A 40 2.59 6.87 -16.29
CA GLU A 40 3.74 7.30 -17.11
C GLU A 40 4.27 8.67 -16.66
N GLY A 41 5.57 8.71 -16.32
CA GLY A 41 6.23 9.91 -15.81
C GLY A 41 5.80 10.37 -14.41
N LYS A 42 4.92 9.62 -13.71
CA LYS A 42 4.41 9.96 -12.38
C LYS A 42 4.83 8.97 -11.29
N ALA A 43 4.86 7.66 -11.57
CA ALA A 43 5.42 6.70 -10.62
C ALA A 43 6.95 6.64 -10.73
N CYS A 44 7.61 6.17 -9.67
CA CYS A 44 9.07 5.98 -9.66
C CYS A 44 9.50 4.80 -10.55
N ASP A 45 10.74 4.82 -11.00
CA ASP A 45 11.27 3.79 -11.90
C ASP A 45 11.27 2.41 -11.24
N GLU A 46 11.54 2.34 -9.93
CA GLU A 46 11.52 1.10 -9.15
C GLU A 46 10.14 0.42 -9.15
N TYR A 47 9.07 1.21 -9.25
CA TYR A 47 7.72 0.67 -9.38
C TYR A 47 7.54 -0.04 -10.73
N PHE A 48 7.93 0.60 -11.84
CA PHE A 48 7.84 0.00 -13.17
C PHE A 48 8.77 -1.22 -13.33
N ASP A 49 9.98 -1.15 -12.77
CA ASP A 49 10.88 -2.29 -12.69
C ASP A 49 10.23 -3.45 -11.94
N GLY A 50 9.52 -3.17 -10.86
CA GLY A 50 8.76 -4.15 -10.09
C GLY A 50 7.64 -4.79 -10.89
N VAL A 51 6.83 -4.00 -11.61
CA VAL A 51 5.78 -4.50 -12.53
C VAL A 51 6.39 -5.48 -13.54
N ALA A 52 7.53 -5.12 -14.15
CA ALA A 52 8.23 -5.96 -15.10
C ALA A 52 8.80 -7.24 -14.46
N ARG A 53 9.44 -7.14 -13.29
CA ARG A 53 9.99 -8.30 -12.55
C ARG A 53 8.90 -9.30 -12.16
N LEU A 54 7.75 -8.79 -11.74
CA LEU A 54 6.59 -9.62 -11.41
C LEU A 54 5.88 -10.15 -12.67
N GLY A 55 6.23 -9.64 -13.86
CA GLY A 55 5.58 -10.01 -15.12
C GLY A 55 4.08 -9.75 -15.10
N LEU A 56 3.67 -8.67 -14.43
CA LEU A 56 2.27 -8.25 -14.42
C LEU A 56 1.89 -7.75 -15.82
N SER A 57 0.75 -8.17 -16.30
CA SER A 57 0.20 -7.78 -17.60
C SER A 57 -1.30 -7.52 -17.51
N ALA A 58 -1.85 -6.98 -18.58
CA ALA A 58 -3.29 -6.78 -18.72
C ALA A 58 -4.08 -8.04 -19.06
N ASP A 59 -3.43 -9.20 -19.24
CA ASP A 59 -4.07 -10.38 -19.83
C ASP A 59 -5.13 -11.00 -18.89
N ARG A 60 -4.84 -11.06 -17.60
CA ARG A 60 -5.69 -11.68 -16.59
C ARG A 60 -5.29 -11.30 -15.17
N VAL A 61 -6.16 -11.57 -14.20
CA VAL A 61 -5.82 -11.49 -12.77
C VAL A 61 -4.64 -12.41 -12.48
N PRO A 62 -3.54 -11.90 -11.87
CA PRO A 62 -2.36 -12.71 -11.54
C PRO A 62 -2.68 -13.82 -10.56
N GLN A 63 -2.03 -14.97 -10.73
CA GLN A 63 -2.07 -16.04 -9.73
C GLN A 63 -1.13 -15.73 -8.58
N LEU A 64 -1.61 -15.88 -7.34
CA LEU A 64 -0.82 -15.58 -6.14
C LEU A 64 0.47 -16.40 -6.09
N GLY A 65 0.43 -17.67 -6.50
CA GLY A 65 1.62 -18.53 -6.53
C GLY A 65 2.71 -18.04 -7.50
N ASP A 66 2.34 -17.34 -8.58
CA ASP A 66 3.30 -16.73 -9.51
C ASP A 66 3.91 -15.46 -8.90
N VAL A 67 3.10 -14.63 -8.27
CA VAL A 67 3.56 -13.42 -7.55
C VAL A 67 4.50 -13.81 -6.41
N ASP A 68 4.09 -14.77 -5.57
CA ASP A 68 4.88 -15.28 -4.44
C ASP A 68 6.26 -15.77 -4.89
N ARG A 69 6.31 -16.64 -5.90
CA ARG A 69 7.57 -17.18 -6.43
C ARG A 69 8.50 -16.09 -6.95
N ARG A 70 7.96 -15.07 -7.65
CA ARG A 70 8.75 -13.97 -8.20
C ARG A 70 9.25 -13.01 -7.13
N LEU A 71 8.45 -12.70 -6.12
CA LEU A 71 8.86 -11.92 -4.96
C LEU A 71 9.92 -12.66 -4.14
N ALA A 72 9.73 -13.96 -3.89
CA ALA A 72 10.71 -14.79 -3.20
C ALA A 72 12.07 -14.78 -3.92
N ALA A 73 12.07 -14.87 -5.25
CA ALA A 73 13.29 -14.80 -6.05
C ALA A 73 13.96 -13.41 -6.03
N ALA A 74 13.18 -12.32 -5.93
CA ALA A 74 13.69 -10.96 -5.96
C ALA A 74 14.26 -10.51 -4.60
N THR A 75 13.55 -10.76 -3.50
CA THR A 75 13.86 -10.20 -2.18
C THR A 75 13.67 -11.17 -1.01
N GLY A 76 13.22 -12.39 -1.26
CA GLY A 76 12.81 -13.34 -0.23
C GLY A 76 11.49 -12.95 0.46
N PHE A 77 10.76 -11.98 -0.10
CA PHE A 77 9.40 -11.65 0.33
C PHE A 77 8.41 -12.60 -0.32
N GLY A 78 7.26 -12.82 0.31
CA GLY A 78 6.18 -13.63 -0.23
C GLY A 78 4.84 -12.96 -0.08
N VAL A 79 3.78 -13.66 -0.46
CA VAL A 79 2.40 -13.20 -0.28
C VAL A 79 1.54 -14.27 0.40
N GLU A 80 0.48 -13.84 1.05
CA GLU A 80 -0.53 -14.74 1.63
C GLU A 80 -1.92 -14.24 1.28
N GLY A 81 -2.72 -15.08 0.62
CA GLY A 81 -4.11 -14.79 0.34
C GLY A 81 -4.92 -14.73 1.63
N VAL A 82 -5.63 -13.62 1.85
CA VAL A 82 -6.46 -13.39 3.03
C VAL A 82 -7.88 -12.98 2.61
N PRO A 83 -8.92 -13.23 3.45
CA PRO A 83 -10.20 -12.55 3.26
C PRO A 83 -10.00 -11.03 3.44
N ALA A 84 -10.80 -10.21 2.78
CA ALA A 84 -10.65 -8.76 2.61
C ALA A 84 -9.96 -8.03 3.80
N LEU A 85 -10.54 -8.04 4.98
CA LEU A 85 -9.98 -7.39 6.16
C LEU A 85 -9.51 -8.42 7.19
N ILE A 86 -8.30 -8.23 7.70
CA ILE A 86 -7.70 -9.03 8.77
C ILE A 86 -7.40 -8.18 10.00
N ALA A 87 -7.25 -8.84 11.16
CA ALA A 87 -6.89 -8.13 12.38
C ALA A 87 -5.50 -7.47 12.26
N PRO A 88 -5.29 -6.26 12.82
CA PRO A 88 -3.98 -5.59 12.81
C PRO A 88 -2.81 -6.47 13.27
N SER A 89 -3.02 -7.29 14.29
CA SER A 89 -2.00 -8.21 14.79
C SER A 89 -1.59 -9.24 13.73
N ARG A 90 -2.54 -9.78 12.96
CA ARG A 90 -2.23 -10.71 11.88
C ARG A 90 -1.54 -10.02 10.71
N PHE A 91 -1.97 -8.80 10.38
CA PHE A 91 -1.34 -7.98 9.35
C PHE A 91 0.15 -7.76 9.64
N PHE A 92 0.48 -7.22 10.82
CA PHE A 92 1.87 -6.97 11.21
C PHE A 92 2.68 -8.26 11.37
N GLN A 93 2.06 -9.34 11.82
CA GLN A 93 2.72 -10.65 11.90
C GLN A 93 3.14 -11.13 10.50
N LEU A 94 2.27 -11.05 9.49
CA LEU A 94 2.61 -11.42 8.12
C LEU A 94 3.77 -10.58 7.57
N LEU A 95 3.74 -9.26 7.78
CA LEU A 95 4.85 -8.41 7.37
C LEU A 95 6.17 -8.84 8.03
N SER A 96 6.17 -9.16 9.33
CA SER A 96 7.36 -9.64 10.06
C SER A 96 7.90 -10.97 9.53
N GLU A 97 7.02 -11.82 9.04
CA GLU A 97 7.35 -13.09 8.39
C GLU A 97 7.86 -12.89 6.94
N GLY A 98 7.88 -11.65 6.45
CA GLY A 98 8.21 -11.31 5.06
C GLY A 98 7.13 -11.73 4.08
N LYS A 99 5.88 -11.68 4.50
CA LYS A 99 4.71 -11.94 3.65
C LYS A 99 3.79 -10.72 3.61
N PHE A 100 3.30 -10.39 2.43
CA PHE A 100 2.28 -9.35 2.27
C PHE A 100 0.90 -10.00 2.17
N PRO A 101 -0.09 -9.60 2.99
CA PRO A 101 -1.46 -10.10 2.88
C PRO A 101 -2.12 -9.55 1.62
N LEU A 102 -2.77 -10.41 0.83
CA LEU A 102 -3.48 -10.00 -0.39
C LEU A 102 -4.94 -10.42 -0.29
N ALA A 103 -5.86 -9.48 -0.39
CA ALA A 103 -7.26 -9.77 -0.66
C ALA A 103 -7.38 -10.48 -2.04
N THR A 104 -8.18 -11.54 -2.11
CA THR A 104 -8.20 -12.41 -3.30
C THR A 104 -9.44 -12.24 -4.17
N PHE A 105 -10.32 -11.28 -3.87
CA PHE A 105 -11.42 -10.88 -4.74
C PHE A 105 -11.01 -9.70 -5.62
N ILE A 106 -11.68 -9.49 -6.75
CA ILE A 106 -11.59 -8.28 -7.55
C ILE A 106 -12.91 -7.52 -7.48
N ARG A 107 -12.86 -6.20 -7.56
CA ARG A 107 -14.05 -5.33 -7.58
C ARG A 107 -14.98 -5.65 -8.72
N ARG A 108 -16.27 -5.43 -8.52
CA ARG A 108 -17.26 -5.55 -9.59
C ARG A 108 -17.22 -4.37 -10.55
N ARG A 109 -17.80 -4.55 -11.74
CA ARG A 109 -17.87 -3.52 -12.78
C ARG A 109 -18.47 -2.20 -12.29
N GLU A 110 -19.45 -2.24 -11.44
CA GLU A 110 -20.12 -1.06 -10.84
C GLU A 110 -19.18 -0.25 -9.91
N HIS A 111 -18.13 -0.87 -9.39
CA HIS A 111 -17.12 -0.26 -8.51
C HIS A 111 -15.77 0.00 -9.20
N ILE A 112 -15.73 -0.03 -10.54
CA ILE A 112 -14.48 0.04 -11.29
C ILE A 112 -13.70 1.34 -11.02
N ASP A 113 -14.39 2.44 -10.79
CA ASP A 113 -13.76 3.75 -10.54
C ASP A 113 -13.45 4.00 -9.07
N TYR A 114 -14.14 3.31 -8.16
CA TYR A 114 -13.91 3.44 -6.72
C TYR A 114 -14.39 2.21 -5.96
N ILE A 115 -13.55 1.71 -5.08
CA ILE A 115 -13.85 0.68 -4.10
C ILE A 115 -13.29 1.09 -2.74
N GLU A 116 -14.08 0.89 -1.67
CA GLU A 116 -13.67 1.22 -0.30
C GLU A 116 -12.75 0.14 0.30
N GLU A 117 -12.99 -1.12 -0.04
CA GLU A 117 -12.20 -2.25 0.44
C GLU A 117 -11.05 -2.56 -0.52
N PRO A 118 -9.83 -2.82 -0.03
CA PRO A 118 -8.73 -3.22 -0.91
C PRO A 118 -9.05 -4.54 -1.60
N ASP A 119 -8.99 -4.55 -2.93
CA ASP A 119 -9.17 -5.73 -3.76
C ASP A 119 -7.84 -6.22 -4.34
N ILE A 120 -7.82 -7.35 -5.02
CA ILE A 120 -6.58 -7.91 -5.59
C ILE A 120 -5.86 -6.95 -6.55
N PHE A 121 -6.60 -6.05 -7.21
CA PHE A 121 -5.95 -5.03 -8.04
C PHE A 121 -5.12 -4.07 -7.19
N HIS A 122 -5.69 -3.52 -6.13
CA HIS A 122 -4.96 -2.67 -5.20
C HIS A 122 -3.77 -3.41 -4.58
N GLU A 123 -4.00 -4.64 -4.11
CA GLU A 123 -2.98 -5.41 -3.41
C GLU A 123 -1.81 -5.83 -4.32
N VAL A 124 -2.10 -6.42 -5.49
CA VAL A 124 -1.05 -6.92 -6.37
C VAL A 124 -0.46 -5.79 -7.21
N PHE A 125 -1.28 -4.96 -7.84
CA PHE A 125 -0.81 -3.87 -8.69
C PHE A 125 -0.18 -2.74 -7.85
N GLY A 126 -0.78 -2.40 -6.70
CA GLY A 126 -0.31 -1.32 -5.83
C GLY A 126 0.93 -1.70 -5.01
N HIS A 127 0.86 -2.77 -4.23
CA HIS A 127 1.90 -3.09 -3.25
C HIS A 127 3.03 -3.96 -3.78
N CYS A 128 2.72 -5.01 -4.56
CA CYS A 128 3.71 -6.03 -4.89
C CYS A 128 4.90 -5.54 -5.73
N PRO A 129 4.77 -4.60 -6.68
CA PRO A 129 5.91 -4.15 -7.48
C PRO A 129 7.08 -3.65 -6.64
N LEU A 130 6.84 -2.80 -5.64
CA LEU A 130 7.92 -2.27 -4.80
C LEU A 130 8.52 -3.30 -3.86
N LEU A 131 7.82 -4.37 -3.50
CA LEU A 131 8.38 -5.47 -2.72
C LEU A 131 9.49 -6.23 -3.48
N THR A 132 9.66 -5.99 -4.78
CA THR A 132 10.82 -6.46 -5.56
C THR A 132 12.08 -5.60 -5.35
N ASN A 133 11.97 -4.42 -4.72
CA ASN A 133 13.10 -3.57 -4.34
C ASN A 133 13.65 -4.02 -2.98
N PRO A 134 14.95 -4.36 -2.86
CA PRO A 134 15.51 -4.90 -1.60
C PRO A 134 15.41 -3.95 -0.41
N SER A 135 15.59 -2.64 -0.60
CA SER A 135 15.50 -1.66 0.50
C SER A 135 14.07 -1.50 0.99
N TYR A 136 13.11 -1.44 0.05
CA TYR A 136 11.70 -1.35 0.39
C TYR A 136 11.18 -2.63 1.07
N ALA A 137 11.52 -3.80 0.55
CA ALA A 137 11.13 -5.09 1.14
C ALA A 137 11.70 -5.24 2.56
N ARG A 138 12.96 -4.83 2.77
CA ARG A 138 13.59 -4.81 4.10
C ARG A 138 12.87 -3.85 5.04
N PHE A 139 12.53 -2.64 4.58
CA PHE A 139 11.73 -1.70 5.36
C PHE A 139 10.42 -2.33 5.82
N VAL A 140 9.63 -2.90 4.92
CA VAL A 140 8.32 -3.48 5.24
C VAL A 140 8.43 -4.63 6.23
N ARG A 141 9.42 -5.52 6.08
CA ARG A 141 9.65 -6.63 7.03
C ARG A 141 10.02 -6.12 8.41
N ARG A 142 11.03 -5.26 8.52
CA ARG A 142 11.51 -4.70 9.79
C ARG A 142 10.42 -3.88 10.49
N PHE A 143 9.62 -3.16 9.71
CA PHE A 143 8.45 -2.47 10.23
C PHE A 143 7.45 -3.44 10.86
N GLY A 144 7.19 -4.57 10.21
CA GLY A 144 6.37 -5.65 10.77
C GLY A 144 6.96 -6.22 12.08
N GLU A 145 8.28 -6.47 12.12
CA GLU A 145 8.98 -6.95 13.31
C GLU A 145 8.86 -5.96 14.48
N ASN A 146 9.07 -4.68 14.23
CA ASN A 146 8.90 -3.62 15.23
C ASN A 146 7.44 -3.55 15.71
N ALA A 147 6.47 -3.65 14.80
CA ALA A 147 5.05 -3.60 15.14
C ALA A 147 4.60 -4.78 16.02
N VAL A 148 5.10 -5.99 15.73
CA VAL A 148 4.85 -7.18 16.55
C VAL A 148 5.46 -7.01 17.94
N ALA A 149 6.69 -6.50 18.04
CA ALA A 149 7.36 -6.27 19.31
C ALA A 149 6.66 -5.21 20.18
N LEU A 150 6.13 -4.15 19.56
CA LEU A 150 5.41 -3.08 20.26
C LEU A 150 4.00 -3.49 20.72
N GLY A 151 3.32 -4.33 19.94
CA GLY A 151 2.00 -4.85 20.26
C GLY A 151 0.83 -3.89 19.94
N LYS A 152 -0.39 -4.36 20.25
CA LYS A 152 -1.64 -3.75 19.78
C LYS A 152 -1.88 -2.29 20.20
N ASP A 153 -1.34 -1.87 21.33
CA ASP A 153 -1.57 -0.52 21.87
C ASP A 153 -0.89 0.59 21.07
N TYR A 154 0.01 0.18 20.16
CA TYR A 154 0.73 1.06 19.24
C TYR A 154 0.15 1.04 17.82
N SER A 155 -0.75 0.11 17.49
CA SER A 155 -1.24 -0.15 16.14
C SER A 155 -1.75 1.10 15.42
N TRP A 156 -2.48 1.99 16.11
CA TRP A 156 -3.01 3.22 15.52
C TRP A 156 -1.91 4.13 14.95
N HIS A 157 -0.82 4.32 15.69
CA HIS A 157 0.31 5.15 15.24
C HIS A 157 1.18 4.44 14.21
N LEU A 158 1.31 3.11 14.32
CA LEU A 158 1.97 2.30 13.31
C LEU A 158 1.24 2.38 11.97
N PHE A 159 -0.09 2.34 11.97
CA PHE A 159 -0.86 2.56 10.74
C PHE A 159 -0.70 3.97 10.18
N ARG A 160 -0.38 5.00 10.96
CA ARG A 160 -0.01 6.32 10.41
C ARG A 160 1.29 6.27 9.60
N ILE A 161 2.30 5.57 10.12
CA ILE A 161 3.55 5.37 9.37
C ILE A 161 3.24 4.62 8.07
N PHE A 162 2.53 3.50 8.14
CA PHE A 162 2.14 2.71 6.97
C PHE A 162 1.36 3.54 5.97
N TRP A 163 0.39 4.32 6.43
CA TRP A 163 -0.45 5.19 5.60
C TRP A 163 0.34 6.21 4.81
N PHE A 164 1.20 6.97 5.48
CA PHE A 164 1.96 8.04 4.84
C PHE A 164 3.23 7.57 4.11
N THR A 165 3.52 6.27 4.14
CA THR A 165 4.65 5.68 3.42
C THR A 165 4.18 4.63 2.42
N VAL A 166 3.78 3.45 2.88
CA VAL A 166 3.43 2.32 2.02
C VAL A 166 2.20 2.62 1.15
N GLU A 167 1.19 3.31 1.70
CA GLU A 167 -0.04 3.64 0.98
C GLU A 167 0.06 4.93 0.16
N PHE A 168 0.56 6.02 0.74
CA PHE A 168 0.48 7.35 0.14
C PHE A 168 1.83 8.07 0.09
N GLY A 169 2.93 7.32 -0.02
CA GLY A 169 4.27 7.88 -0.08
C GLY A 169 4.64 8.44 -1.45
N LEU A 170 5.42 9.53 -1.43
CA LEU A 170 6.08 10.13 -2.59
C LEU A 170 7.60 10.10 -2.39
N ILE A 171 8.33 10.15 -3.49
CA ILE A 171 9.79 10.18 -3.51
C ILE A 171 10.29 11.27 -4.45
N ASP A 172 11.28 12.06 -4.02
CA ASP A 172 11.97 12.99 -4.89
C ASP A 172 13.13 12.27 -5.60
N THR A 173 13.16 12.36 -6.92
CA THR A 173 14.15 11.74 -7.80
C THR A 173 14.85 12.80 -8.64
N PRO A 174 15.99 12.51 -9.28
CA PRO A 174 16.63 13.44 -10.22
C PRO A 174 15.71 13.88 -11.37
N ALA A 175 14.71 13.05 -11.72
CA ALA A 175 13.71 13.36 -12.74
C ALA A 175 12.47 14.09 -12.17
N GLY A 176 12.52 14.53 -10.91
CA GLY A 176 11.43 15.19 -10.18
C GLY A 176 10.68 14.25 -9.25
N ARG A 177 9.62 14.77 -8.64
CA ARG A 177 8.78 14.00 -7.71
C ARG A 177 8.05 12.87 -8.40
N ARG A 178 7.99 11.72 -7.72
CA ARG A 178 7.31 10.51 -8.18
C ARG A 178 6.47 9.90 -7.05
N CYS A 179 5.38 9.23 -7.41
CA CYS A 179 4.63 8.44 -6.46
C CYS A 179 5.14 7.00 -6.39
N TYR A 180 5.07 6.44 -5.19
CA TYR A 180 5.36 5.03 -4.95
C TYR A 180 4.30 4.34 -4.08
N GLY A 181 3.50 5.10 -3.33
CA GLY A 181 2.49 4.55 -2.44
C GLY A 181 1.40 3.80 -3.18
N ALA A 182 1.02 2.63 -2.66
CA ALA A 182 0.08 1.71 -3.30
C ALA A 182 -1.31 2.34 -3.51
N GLY A 183 -1.80 3.11 -2.55
CA GLY A 183 -3.07 3.85 -2.65
C GLY A 183 -3.04 4.90 -3.76
N ILE A 184 -1.87 5.49 -4.06
CA ILE A 184 -1.73 6.42 -5.17
C ILE A 184 -1.67 5.66 -6.50
N VAL A 185 -0.76 4.69 -6.64
CA VAL A 185 -0.53 4.02 -7.92
C VAL A 185 -1.69 3.15 -8.38
N SER A 186 -2.56 2.70 -7.47
CA SER A 186 -3.74 1.89 -7.80
C SER A 186 -5.04 2.68 -7.95
N SER A 187 -5.03 3.99 -7.67
CA SER A 187 -6.22 4.85 -7.71
C SER A 187 -6.06 6.01 -8.70
N PRO A 188 -6.88 6.10 -9.75
CA PRO A 188 -6.82 7.22 -10.68
C PRO A 188 -7.03 8.59 -10.01
N ASN A 189 -7.90 8.65 -9.03
CA ASN A 189 -8.21 9.91 -8.33
C ASN A 189 -7.04 10.36 -7.47
N GLU A 190 -6.41 9.44 -6.72
CA GLU A 190 -5.22 9.75 -5.91
C GLU A 190 -4.02 10.10 -6.78
N THR A 191 -3.79 9.35 -7.88
CA THR A 191 -2.70 9.68 -8.82
C THR A 191 -2.84 11.11 -9.35
N ARG A 192 -4.04 11.51 -9.79
CA ARG A 192 -4.27 12.88 -10.28
C ARG A 192 -4.15 13.92 -9.18
N ALA A 193 -4.69 13.64 -8.01
CA ALA A 193 -4.61 14.56 -6.88
C ALA A 193 -3.15 14.80 -6.46
N ALA A 194 -2.38 13.73 -6.27
CA ALA A 194 -0.99 13.81 -5.83
C ALA A 194 -0.05 14.39 -6.88
N MET A 195 -0.28 14.09 -8.18
CA MET A 195 0.70 14.37 -9.22
C MET A 195 0.31 15.47 -10.21
N GLU A 196 -0.96 15.88 -10.26
CA GLU A 196 -1.45 16.82 -11.28
C GLU A 196 -2.17 18.04 -10.68
N SER A 197 -2.87 17.91 -9.54
CA SER A 197 -3.81 18.95 -9.09
C SER A 197 -3.15 20.21 -8.55
N GLY A 198 -1.96 20.11 -7.97
CA GLY A 198 -1.31 21.22 -7.26
C GLY A 198 -2.05 21.73 -6.01
N GLN A 199 -3.09 21.01 -5.56
CA GLN A 199 -3.93 21.41 -4.42
C GLN A 199 -3.56 20.73 -3.10
N CYS A 200 -2.71 19.70 -3.17
CA CYS A 200 -2.26 18.93 -2.02
C CYS A 200 -1.01 19.56 -1.39
N GLU A 201 -0.87 19.39 -0.09
CA GLU A 201 0.33 19.79 0.63
C GLU A 201 1.38 18.66 0.56
N PHE A 202 2.62 19.03 0.26
CA PHE A 202 3.75 18.12 0.25
C PHE A 202 4.71 18.49 1.37
N ARG A 203 5.07 17.52 2.21
CA ARG A 203 6.00 17.70 3.33
C ARG A 203 7.17 16.72 3.19
N PRO A 204 8.39 17.15 3.52
CA PRO A 204 9.48 16.20 3.70
C PRO A 204 9.07 15.14 4.74
N PHE A 205 9.48 13.89 4.53
CA PHE A 205 9.22 12.84 5.51
C PHE A 205 9.95 13.17 6.82
N ASP A 206 9.21 13.12 7.91
CA ASP A 206 9.70 13.21 9.29
C ASP A 206 8.81 12.34 10.18
N LEU A 207 9.43 11.38 10.87
CA LEU A 207 8.69 10.38 11.63
C LEU A 207 7.78 11.01 12.70
N MET A 208 8.25 12.03 13.41
CA MET A 208 7.46 12.69 14.45
C MET A 208 6.26 13.44 13.86
N THR A 209 6.46 14.10 12.72
CA THR A 209 5.38 14.80 12.02
C THR A 209 4.35 13.82 11.50
N VAL A 210 4.77 12.71 10.90
CA VAL A 210 3.87 11.63 10.44
C VAL A 210 3.05 11.05 11.59
N LEU A 211 3.68 10.73 12.72
CA LEU A 211 3.02 10.16 13.90
C LEU A 211 1.95 11.07 14.49
N ARG A 212 2.01 12.38 14.25
CA ARG A 212 1.09 13.38 14.77
C ARG A 212 0.07 13.88 13.74
N THR A 213 0.18 13.45 12.49
CA THR A 213 -0.73 13.88 11.42
C THR A 213 -1.96 12.98 11.35
N PRO A 214 -3.17 13.50 11.60
CA PRO A 214 -4.41 12.75 11.40
C PRO A 214 -4.65 12.46 9.91
N TYR A 215 -5.28 11.34 9.61
CA TYR A 215 -5.71 10.97 8.26
C TYR A 215 -7.14 10.42 8.24
N ARG A 216 -7.74 10.38 7.05
CA ARG A 216 -9.02 9.72 6.77
C ARG A 216 -8.85 8.80 5.57
N ILE A 217 -9.53 7.64 5.62
CA ILE A 217 -9.45 6.62 4.56
C ILE A 217 -10.49 6.83 3.44
N ASP A 218 -11.48 7.68 3.66
CA ASP A 218 -12.65 7.89 2.80
C ASP A 218 -12.60 9.21 2.00
N ILE A 219 -11.44 9.84 1.90
CA ILE A 219 -11.20 11.07 1.14
C ILE A 219 -9.88 10.98 0.38
N VAL A 220 -9.77 11.75 -0.69
CA VAL A 220 -8.47 12.04 -1.32
C VAL A 220 -7.56 12.72 -0.31
N GLN A 221 -6.29 12.31 -0.26
CA GLN A 221 -5.39 12.78 0.79
C GLN A 221 -5.01 14.26 0.58
N PRO A 222 -5.19 15.13 1.60
CA PRO A 222 -4.80 16.53 1.50
C PRO A 222 -3.29 16.76 1.72
N ILE A 223 -2.60 15.81 2.34
CA ILE A 223 -1.18 15.88 2.69
C ILE A 223 -0.47 14.60 2.27
N TYR A 224 0.67 14.75 1.61
CA TYR A 224 1.58 13.65 1.28
C TYR A 224 2.98 13.91 1.85
N TYR A 225 3.66 12.84 2.25
CA TYR A 225 5.04 12.89 2.70
C TYR A 225 5.98 12.37 1.64
N VAL A 226 7.13 13.05 1.53
CA VAL A 226 8.11 12.83 0.46
C VAL A 226 9.42 12.38 1.08
N ILE A 227 9.92 11.23 0.62
CA ILE A 227 11.23 10.70 0.99
C ILE A 227 12.26 11.04 -0.09
N ASP A 228 13.54 11.03 0.28
CA ASP A 228 14.66 11.18 -0.67
C ASP A 228 15.13 9.81 -1.22
N SER A 229 14.85 8.73 -0.50
CA SER A 229 15.23 7.37 -0.94
C SER A 229 14.52 6.27 -0.14
N PHE A 230 14.43 5.06 -0.69
CA PHE A 230 13.99 3.88 0.08
C PHE A 230 14.97 3.45 1.19
N ALA A 231 16.22 3.90 1.15
CA ALA A 231 17.17 3.70 2.23
C ALA A 231 16.83 4.58 3.44
N GLU A 232 16.41 5.83 3.22
CA GLU A 232 15.88 6.71 4.27
C GLU A 232 14.65 6.09 4.92
N LEU A 233 13.75 5.53 4.12
CA LEU A 233 12.55 4.86 4.62
C LEU A 233 12.92 3.67 5.52
N ASP A 234 13.90 2.85 5.12
CA ASP A 234 14.35 1.72 5.95
C ASP A 234 15.03 2.17 7.25
N ALA A 235 15.71 3.32 7.25
CA ALA A 235 16.37 3.87 8.43
C ALA A 235 15.40 4.21 9.58
N ILE A 236 14.11 4.41 9.30
CA ILE A 236 13.07 4.57 10.34
C ILE A 236 13.09 3.40 11.33
N ASN A 237 13.38 2.19 10.84
CA ASN A 237 13.41 1.00 11.67
C ASN A 237 14.63 0.91 12.62
N ASP A 238 15.59 1.81 12.49
CA ASP A 238 16.73 1.93 13.42
C ASP A 238 16.40 2.83 14.61
N GLU A 239 15.30 3.58 14.55
CA GLU A 239 14.82 4.40 15.66
C GLU A 239 14.04 3.56 16.68
N ASP A 240 14.00 4.03 17.94
CA ASP A 240 13.02 3.50 18.91
C ASP A 240 11.63 4.04 18.58
N ILE A 241 10.94 3.34 17.64
CA ILE A 241 9.59 3.70 17.20
C ILE A 241 8.64 3.79 18.39
N GLY A 242 8.79 2.93 19.40
CA GLY A 242 7.98 2.95 20.60
C GLY A 242 8.16 4.24 21.42
N ALA A 243 9.39 4.69 21.59
CA ALA A 243 9.68 5.97 22.25
C ALA A 243 9.10 7.15 21.46
N ARG A 244 9.29 7.14 20.11
CA ARG A 244 8.72 8.18 19.24
C ARG A 244 7.19 8.24 19.30
N ILE A 245 6.51 7.09 19.36
CA ILE A 245 5.05 7.06 19.51
C ILE A 245 4.64 7.61 20.88
N ARG A 246 5.35 7.27 21.97
CA ARG A 246 5.05 7.84 23.31
C ARG A 246 5.23 9.35 23.32
N GLU A 247 6.28 9.85 22.70
CA GLU A 247 6.53 11.29 22.56
C GLU A 247 5.43 11.96 21.72
N ALA A 248 5.05 11.39 20.58
CA ALA A 248 3.96 11.91 19.74
C ALA A 248 2.63 11.98 20.51
N LYS A 249 2.31 10.95 21.30
CA LYS A 249 1.12 10.94 22.16
C LYS A 249 1.16 12.06 23.21
N ALA A 250 2.30 12.34 23.80
CA ALA A 250 2.46 13.41 24.78
C ALA A 250 2.33 14.81 24.14
N LEU A 251 2.79 14.98 22.92
CA LEU A 251 2.68 16.24 22.17
C LEU A 251 1.29 16.46 21.56
N GLY A 252 0.50 15.41 21.37
CA GLY A 252 -0.82 15.43 20.73
C GLY A 252 -0.76 15.55 19.21
N ASP A 253 -1.90 15.32 18.57
CA ASP A 253 -2.06 15.40 17.13
C ASP A 253 -2.04 16.85 16.64
N PHE A 254 -1.62 17.04 15.40
CA PHE A 254 -1.84 18.30 14.68
C PHE A 254 -3.33 18.49 14.38
N PRO A 255 -3.79 19.73 14.16
CA PRO A 255 -5.12 19.98 13.62
C PRO A 255 -5.30 19.20 12.31
N PRO A 256 -6.47 18.53 12.09
CA PRO A 256 -6.72 17.83 10.86
C PRO A 256 -6.77 18.80 9.67
N ALA A 257 -6.14 18.41 8.55
CA ALA A 257 -6.17 19.17 7.30
C ALA A 257 -7.45 18.92 6.46
N PHE A 258 -8.48 18.35 7.05
CA PHE A 258 -9.74 17.98 6.41
C PHE A 258 -10.94 18.36 7.30
N ALA A 259 -12.10 18.58 6.69
CA ALA A 259 -13.33 18.81 7.43
C ALA A 259 -13.77 17.56 8.23
N ALA A 260 -14.43 17.79 9.36
CA ALA A 260 -15.05 16.70 10.10
C ALA A 260 -16.04 15.94 9.19
N LYS A 261 -16.16 14.63 9.38
CA LYS A 261 -17.15 13.84 8.65
C LYS A 261 -18.54 14.38 8.99
N ALA A 262 -19.32 14.73 7.96
CA ALA A 262 -20.73 15.05 8.18
C ALA A 262 -21.42 13.84 8.80
N SER A 263 -22.10 14.07 9.93
CA SER A 263 -22.84 13.07 10.70
C SER A 263 -24.09 12.58 9.97
#